data_1822f26e7040b3b1aa02ac341934c392
#
_entry.id   1822f26e7040b3b1aa02ac341934c392
#
_cell.length_a   1.000
_cell.length_b   1.000
_cell.length_c   1.000
_cell.angle_alpha   90.00
_cell.angle_beta   90.00
_cell.angle_gamma   90.00
#
_symmetry.space_group_name_H-M   'P 1'
#
loop_
_entity.id
_entity.type
_entity.pdbx_description
1 polymer ?
#
loop_
_entity_poly.entity_id
_entity_poly.type
_entity_poly.pdbx_seq_one_letter_code
_entity_poly.pdbx_strand_id
1 'polypeptide(L)'
;MDTTNTTSALQTLKLGSTEREEKLQPYLVEHLWDQPAVYCGTYKKYNNGSLDGAWLDLEAFDSYDEFLEICALLHDDEEDPEFMFQDYQGFPEAWYCESCPGEDTFDKIIEYCQLSEDEREVYDAYYECTGDDSFAHAKDHYVGKFDSEEAFADYIISECYDLDSMMGNLSFYFDYERYARDLFMTDYTFCDGHVFNNY
;
A
#
# COMPACT_ATOMS: atom_id res chain seq x y z
N MET A 1 32.77 -35.76 -7.37
CA MET A 1 31.40 -35.23 -7.35
C MET A 1 31.44 -34.06 -6.38
N ASP A 2 31.84 -32.91 -6.91
CA ASP A 2 32.03 -31.69 -6.12
C ASP A 2 30.72 -30.91 -6.11
N THR A 3 30.13 -30.83 -4.96
CA THR A 3 29.04 -29.89 -4.68
C THR A 3 29.67 -28.55 -4.28
N THR A 4 29.78 -27.65 -5.23
CA THR A 4 30.17 -26.26 -4.98
C THR A 4 29.05 -25.56 -4.23
N ASN A 5 29.30 -25.38 -2.94
CA ASN A 5 28.48 -24.56 -2.05
C ASN A 5 28.81 -23.07 -2.38
N THR A 6 27.93 -22.41 -3.14
CA THR A 6 28.09 -20.99 -3.44
C THR A 6 27.41 -20.19 -2.33
N THR A 7 28.07 -20.08 -1.20
CA THR A 7 27.74 -19.08 -0.20
C THR A 7 28.31 -17.75 -0.72
N SER A 8 27.45 -16.90 -1.29
CA SER A 8 27.80 -15.52 -1.60
C SER A 8 27.99 -14.78 -0.27
N ALA A 9 29.24 -14.71 0.19
CA ALA A 9 29.62 -13.84 1.29
C ALA A 9 29.52 -12.41 0.76
N LEU A 10 28.50 -11.68 1.18
CA LEU A 10 28.44 -10.22 1.11
C LEU A 10 29.65 -9.68 1.89
N GLN A 11 30.74 -9.39 1.18
CA GLN A 11 31.83 -8.60 1.71
C GLN A 11 31.31 -7.16 1.85
N THR A 12 30.81 -6.82 3.02
CA THR A 12 30.53 -5.44 3.41
C THR A 12 31.84 -4.68 3.41
N LEU A 13 32.16 -4.01 2.31
CA LEU A 13 33.23 -3.02 2.26
C LEU A 13 32.82 -1.91 3.23
N LYS A 14 33.56 -1.72 4.32
CA LYS A 14 33.40 -0.55 5.20
C LYS A 14 33.69 0.69 4.37
N LEU A 15 32.62 1.35 3.94
CA LEU A 15 32.67 2.62 3.21
C LEU A 15 33.20 3.71 4.15
N GLY A 16 33.93 4.68 3.60
CA GLY A 16 34.26 5.90 4.33
C GLY A 16 32.99 6.64 4.76
N SER A 17 33.03 7.41 5.86
CA SER A 17 31.84 8.10 6.38
C SER A 17 31.09 8.92 5.33
N THR A 18 31.79 9.60 4.44
CA THR A 18 31.21 10.41 3.37
C THR A 18 30.51 9.57 2.30
N GLU A 19 31.11 8.43 1.88
CA GLU A 19 30.53 7.52 0.89
C GLU A 19 29.30 6.80 1.45
N ARG A 20 29.29 6.50 2.74
CA ARG A 20 28.14 5.94 3.43
C ARG A 20 26.98 6.92 3.49
N GLU A 21 27.24 8.17 3.89
CA GLU A 21 26.25 9.23 3.94
C GLU A 21 25.64 9.51 2.56
N GLU A 22 26.46 9.59 1.51
CA GLU A 22 26.01 9.76 0.12
C GLU A 22 25.09 8.61 -0.35
N LYS A 23 25.36 7.37 0.07
CA LYS A 23 24.52 6.22 -0.27
C LYS A 23 23.20 6.17 0.52
N LEU A 24 23.22 6.57 1.79
CA LEU A 24 22.01 6.57 2.63
C LEU A 24 21.05 7.73 2.29
N GLN A 25 21.59 8.87 1.88
CA GLN A 25 20.80 10.10 1.68
C GLN A 25 19.54 9.92 0.84
N PRO A 26 19.53 9.16 -0.29
CA PRO A 26 18.32 8.98 -1.09
C PRO A 26 17.17 8.27 -0.38
N TYR A 27 17.48 7.50 0.65
CA TYR A 27 16.53 6.65 1.39
C TYR A 27 16.11 7.26 2.73
N LEU A 28 16.70 8.41 3.12
CA LEU A 28 16.36 9.07 4.38
C LEU A 28 15.18 10.01 4.20
N VAL A 29 14.23 9.94 5.12
CA VAL A 29 13.08 10.85 5.13
C VAL A 29 13.52 12.29 5.39
N GLU A 30 13.15 13.20 4.52
CA GLU A 30 13.39 14.63 4.70
C GLU A 30 12.33 15.28 5.60
N HIS A 31 11.04 14.86 5.46
CA HIS A 31 9.91 15.41 6.20
C HIS A 31 8.93 14.30 6.62
N LEU A 32 8.95 13.94 7.90
CA LEU A 32 8.18 12.83 8.50
C LEU A 32 6.66 12.87 8.26
N TRP A 33 6.08 14.00 7.90
CA TRP A 33 4.62 14.15 7.81
C TRP A 33 4.05 13.82 6.44
N ASP A 34 4.88 13.77 5.42
CA ASP A 34 4.45 13.71 4.03
C ASP A 34 4.83 12.40 3.30
N GLN A 35 5.65 11.54 3.94
CA GLN A 35 6.19 10.34 3.30
C GLN A 35 5.86 9.06 4.10
N PRO A 36 5.46 7.97 3.41
CA PRO A 36 5.40 6.65 4.04
C PRO A 36 6.80 6.21 4.47
N ALA A 37 6.95 5.85 5.73
CA ALA A 37 8.27 5.61 6.30
C ALA A 37 8.25 4.62 7.46
N VAL A 38 9.42 4.05 7.74
CA VAL A 38 9.68 3.20 8.89
C VAL A 38 10.93 3.65 9.62
N TYR A 39 10.92 3.63 10.95
CA TYR A 39 12.12 3.91 11.74
C TYR A 39 12.94 2.64 11.95
N CYS A 40 14.11 2.57 11.35
CA CYS A 40 15.02 1.43 11.45
C CYS A 40 16.08 1.68 12.53
N GLY A 41 16.02 0.89 13.60
CA GLY A 41 17.05 0.75 14.63
C GLY A 41 17.55 -0.69 14.72
N THR A 42 18.21 -1.05 15.84
CA THR A 42 18.58 -2.44 16.16
C THR A 42 18.21 -2.80 17.59
N TYR A 43 17.85 -4.06 17.82
CA TYR A 43 17.58 -4.58 19.17
C TYR A 43 18.77 -4.38 20.11
N LYS A 44 19.98 -4.53 19.64
CA LYS A 44 21.18 -4.32 20.45
C LYS A 44 21.32 -2.87 20.91
N LYS A 45 21.13 -1.88 20.03
CA LYS A 45 21.16 -0.47 20.37
C LYS A 45 20.05 -0.12 21.35
N TYR A 46 18.82 -0.55 21.05
CA TYR A 46 17.66 -0.34 21.91
C TYR A 46 17.86 -0.90 23.32
N ASN A 47 18.32 -2.15 23.46
CA ASN A 47 18.60 -2.78 24.75
C ASN A 47 19.70 -2.09 25.55
N ASN A 48 20.61 -1.37 24.88
CA ASN A 48 21.65 -0.56 25.50
C ASN A 48 21.19 0.89 25.79
N GLY A 49 19.90 1.21 25.57
CA GLY A 49 19.33 2.53 25.82
C GLY A 49 19.65 3.57 24.73
N SER A 50 20.06 3.13 23.55
CA SER A 50 20.27 3.99 22.38
C SER A 50 19.08 3.88 21.44
N LEU A 51 18.61 5.03 20.93
CA LEU A 51 17.64 5.13 19.84
C LEU A 51 18.32 5.49 18.52
N ASP A 52 19.60 5.13 18.38
CA ASP A 52 20.37 5.40 17.17
C ASP A 52 19.84 4.58 15.99
N GLY A 53 19.34 5.29 14.98
CA GLY A 53 18.68 4.76 13.78
C GLY A 53 18.24 5.92 12.90
N ALA A 54 17.44 5.64 11.89
CA ALA A 54 16.90 6.65 11.00
C ALA A 54 15.52 6.26 10.46
N TRP A 55 14.75 7.27 10.04
CA TRP A 55 13.56 7.08 9.23
C TRP A 55 13.96 6.82 7.79
N LEU A 56 13.46 5.72 7.24
CA LEU A 56 13.66 5.31 5.85
C LEU A 56 12.39 5.58 5.07
N ASP A 57 12.53 6.23 3.92
CA ASP A 57 11.47 6.53 2.97
C ASP A 57 11.13 5.27 2.17
N LEU A 58 9.93 4.72 2.35
CA LEU A 58 9.51 3.50 1.67
C LEU A 58 9.23 3.68 0.18
N GLU A 59 9.02 4.91 -0.29
CA GLU A 59 8.86 5.21 -1.72
C GLU A 59 10.20 5.15 -2.48
N ALA A 60 11.32 5.16 -1.77
CA ALA A 60 12.65 5.13 -2.36
C ALA A 60 13.17 3.73 -2.72
N PHE A 61 12.47 2.67 -2.31
CA PHE A 61 12.90 1.29 -2.51
C PHE A 61 12.16 0.58 -3.63
N ASP A 62 12.90 -0.21 -4.40
CA ASP A 62 12.35 -1.04 -5.48
C ASP A 62 12.19 -2.52 -5.04
N SER A 63 12.83 -2.95 -3.93
CA SER A 63 12.78 -4.33 -3.46
C SER A 63 13.13 -4.48 -1.97
N TYR A 64 12.72 -5.62 -1.40
CA TYR A 64 13.04 -6.02 -0.05
C TYR A 64 14.55 -6.22 0.17
N ASP A 65 15.27 -6.80 -0.80
CA ASP A 65 16.71 -6.99 -0.72
C ASP A 65 17.44 -5.64 -0.63
N GLU A 66 17.04 -4.66 -1.43
CA GLU A 66 17.60 -3.31 -1.38
C GLU A 66 17.35 -2.65 -0.03
N PHE A 67 16.13 -2.79 0.51
CA PHE A 67 15.80 -2.29 1.85
C PHE A 67 16.71 -2.88 2.93
N LEU A 68 16.92 -4.20 2.92
CA LEU A 68 17.81 -4.86 3.88
C LEU A 68 19.28 -4.43 3.73
N GLU A 69 19.75 -4.21 2.49
CA GLU A 69 21.10 -3.67 2.24
C GLU A 69 21.26 -2.27 2.83
N ILE A 70 20.26 -1.41 2.71
CA ILE A 70 20.27 -0.07 3.29
C ILE A 70 20.17 -0.10 4.81
N CYS A 71 19.34 -0.97 5.38
CA CYS A 71 19.29 -1.20 6.83
C CYS A 71 20.66 -1.67 7.37
N ALA A 72 21.33 -2.58 6.67
CA ALA A 72 22.67 -3.05 7.05
C ALA A 72 23.73 -1.94 6.92
N LEU A 73 23.63 -1.10 5.89
CA LEU A 73 24.49 0.06 5.72
C LEU A 73 24.26 1.12 6.80
N LEU A 74 23.01 1.31 7.23
CA LEU A 74 22.65 2.22 8.33
C LEU A 74 23.28 1.77 9.66
N HIS A 75 23.47 0.48 9.85
CA HIS A 75 24.00 -0.13 11.07
C HIS A 75 25.32 -0.88 10.86
N ASP A 76 26.20 -0.35 9.96
CA ASP A 76 27.51 -0.95 9.63
C ASP A 76 28.52 -0.96 10.77
N ASP A 77 28.20 -0.31 11.88
CA ASP A 77 28.92 -0.37 13.14
C ASP A 77 28.68 -1.69 13.92
N GLU A 78 27.69 -2.50 13.50
CA GLU A 78 27.41 -3.82 14.04
C GLU A 78 27.81 -4.91 13.04
N GLU A 79 28.38 -6.02 13.53
CA GLU A 79 28.86 -7.13 12.68
C GLU A 79 27.68 -7.95 12.11
N ASP A 80 26.59 -8.09 12.87
CA ASP A 80 25.37 -8.81 12.51
C ASP A 80 24.18 -8.08 13.14
N PRO A 81 23.70 -7.00 12.52
CA PRO A 81 22.64 -6.18 13.08
C PRO A 81 21.29 -6.91 13.02
N GLU A 82 20.63 -7.08 14.16
CA GLU A 82 19.25 -7.53 14.27
C GLU A 82 18.35 -6.29 14.23
N PHE A 83 17.71 -6.05 13.08
CA PHE A 83 16.91 -4.85 12.87
C PHE A 83 15.67 -4.83 13.76
N MET A 84 15.32 -3.62 14.21
CA MET A 84 14.13 -3.32 14.98
C MET A 84 13.45 -2.12 14.35
N PHE A 85 12.26 -2.34 13.79
CA PHE A 85 11.44 -1.27 13.24
C PHE A 85 10.59 -0.69 14.36
N GLN A 86 11.01 0.44 14.91
CA GLN A 86 10.47 0.98 16.17
C GLN A 86 9.20 1.81 15.98
N ASP A 87 8.98 2.30 14.77
CA ASP A 87 7.82 3.13 14.42
C ASP A 87 7.60 3.13 12.91
N TYR A 88 6.40 3.48 12.46
CA TYR A 88 6.00 3.50 11.06
C TYR A 88 4.97 4.60 10.79
N GLN A 89 4.83 4.98 9.51
CA GLN A 89 3.75 5.84 9.02
C GLN A 89 3.45 5.58 7.54
N GLY A 90 2.23 5.93 7.11
CA GLY A 90 1.84 5.98 5.70
C GLY A 90 1.40 4.64 5.09
N PHE A 91 1.24 3.56 5.90
CA PHE A 91 0.66 2.29 5.47
C PHE A 91 -0.18 1.64 6.59
N PRO A 92 -1.06 0.66 6.29
CA PRO A 92 -1.94 0.03 7.27
C PRO A 92 -1.21 -0.65 8.43
N GLU A 93 -1.70 -0.43 9.67
CA GLU A 93 -1.15 -1.03 10.90
C GLU A 93 -1.07 -2.56 10.83
N ALA A 94 -2.01 -3.21 10.14
CA ALA A 94 -2.06 -4.66 10.01
C ALA A 94 -0.82 -5.26 9.31
N TRP A 95 -0.05 -4.47 8.58
CA TRP A 95 1.17 -4.89 7.88
C TRP A 95 2.44 -4.55 8.65
N TYR A 96 2.32 -3.75 9.71
CA TYR A 96 3.46 -3.40 10.53
C TYR A 96 3.96 -4.57 11.37
N CYS A 97 5.27 -4.77 11.39
CA CYS A 97 5.95 -5.74 12.23
C CYS A 97 7.27 -5.15 12.75
N GLU A 98 7.43 -5.12 14.07
CA GLU A 98 8.62 -4.59 14.73
C GLU A 98 9.91 -5.33 14.34
N SER A 99 9.82 -6.65 14.14
CA SER A 99 11.00 -7.47 13.85
C SER A 99 11.35 -7.57 12.38
N CYS A 100 10.37 -7.75 11.51
CA CYS A 100 10.44 -7.73 10.05
C CYS A 100 9.13 -8.33 9.49
N PRO A 101 8.48 -7.71 8.52
CA PRO A 101 7.22 -8.20 7.98
C PRO A 101 7.39 -9.47 7.10
N GLY A 102 8.61 -9.75 6.64
CA GLY A 102 8.89 -10.72 5.57
C GLY A 102 8.75 -10.09 4.17
N GLU A 103 9.35 -10.75 3.19
CA GLU A 103 9.45 -10.25 1.81
C GLU A 103 8.07 -9.92 1.21
N ASP A 104 7.13 -10.89 1.24
CA ASP A 104 5.79 -10.71 0.64
C ASP A 104 5.03 -9.50 1.22
N THR A 105 5.11 -9.29 2.54
CA THR A 105 4.44 -8.15 3.19
C THR A 105 5.16 -6.84 2.89
N PHE A 106 6.49 -6.88 2.83
CA PHE A 106 7.29 -5.70 2.52
C PHE A 106 7.07 -5.23 1.08
N ASP A 107 7.09 -6.13 0.11
CA ASP A 107 6.80 -5.81 -1.29
C ASP A 107 5.41 -5.20 -1.44
N LYS A 108 4.43 -5.73 -0.69
CA LYS A 108 3.09 -5.17 -0.62
C LYS A 108 3.06 -3.76 -0.02
N ILE A 109 3.81 -3.50 1.05
CA ILE A 109 3.93 -2.16 1.64
C ILE A 109 4.54 -1.18 0.62
N ILE A 110 5.61 -1.59 -0.07
CA ILE A 110 6.23 -0.76 -1.11
C ILE A 110 5.22 -0.46 -2.24
N GLU A 111 4.52 -1.47 -2.75
CA GLU A 111 3.51 -1.29 -3.79
C GLU A 111 2.40 -0.31 -3.33
N TYR A 112 1.90 -0.46 -2.11
CA TYR A 112 0.91 0.46 -1.54
C TYR A 112 1.45 1.89 -1.42
N CYS A 113 2.69 2.05 -0.95
CA CYS A 113 3.32 3.35 -0.79
C CYS A 113 3.52 4.09 -2.12
N GLN A 114 3.70 3.35 -3.22
CA GLN A 114 3.84 3.91 -4.57
C GLN A 114 2.48 4.26 -5.24
N LEU A 115 1.35 3.84 -4.64
CA LEU A 115 0.03 4.25 -5.12
C LEU A 115 -0.19 5.75 -4.89
N SER A 116 -0.88 6.40 -5.82
CA SER A 116 -1.40 7.74 -5.62
C SER A 116 -2.44 7.77 -4.48
N GLU A 117 -2.72 8.95 -3.93
CA GLU A 117 -3.73 9.13 -2.88
C GLU A 117 -5.11 8.58 -3.33
N ASP A 118 -5.51 8.86 -4.56
CA ASP A 118 -6.77 8.36 -5.13
C ASP A 118 -6.78 6.82 -5.24
N GLU A 119 -5.67 6.19 -5.63
CA GLU A 119 -5.56 4.74 -5.73
C GLU A 119 -5.57 4.07 -4.35
N ARG A 120 -4.94 4.69 -3.34
CA ARG A 120 -5.01 4.23 -1.95
C ARG A 120 -6.44 4.29 -1.42
N GLU A 121 -7.16 5.41 -1.65
CA GLU A 121 -8.57 5.56 -1.25
C GLU A 121 -9.45 4.45 -1.86
N VAL A 122 -9.27 4.15 -3.14
CA VAL A 122 -9.99 3.07 -3.83
C VAL A 122 -9.65 1.70 -3.24
N TYR A 123 -8.36 1.43 -3.01
CA TYR A 123 -7.93 0.17 -2.43
C TYR A 123 -8.46 -0.03 -1.02
N ASP A 124 -8.36 0.98 -0.16
CA ASP A 124 -8.81 0.93 1.23
C ASP A 124 -10.32 0.65 1.30
N ALA A 125 -11.12 1.33 0.47
CA ALA A 125 -12.56 1.10 0.35
C ALA A 125 -12.86 -0.32 -0.13
N TYR A 126 -12.14 -0.84 -1.12
CA TYR A 126 -12.30 -2.20 -1.63
C TYR A 126 -11.99 -3.25 -0.58
N TYR A 127 -10.84 -3.10 0.09
CA TYR A 127 -10.41 -4.00 1.15
C TYR A 127 -11.39 -4.03 2.34
N GLU A 128 -11.89 -2.86 2.77
CA GLU A 128 -12.85 -2.76 3.88
C GLU A 128 -14.14 -3.54 3.60
N CYS A 129 -14.64 -3.51 2.37
CA CYS A 129 -15.88 -4.18 2.01
C CYS A 129 -15.74 -5.64 1.62
N THR A 130 -14.65 -6.02 0.99
CA THR A 130 -14.48 -7.37 0.41
C THR A 130 -13.57 -8.26 1.26
N GLY A 131 -12.64 -7.65 2.01
CA GLY A 131 -11.53 -8.35 2.65
C GLY A 131 -10.48 -8.88 1.67
N ASP A 132 -10.60 -8.57 0.38
CA ASP A 132 -9.63 -8.92 -0.65
C ASP A 132 -8.52 -7.87 -0.69
N ASP A 133 -7.28 -8.30 -0.47
CA ASP A 133 -6.11 -7.45 -0.32
C ASP A 133 -5.28 -7.29 -1.61
N SER A 134 -5.88 -7.56 -2.77
CA SER A 134 -5.26 -7.42 -4.07
C SER A 134 -5.46 -6.03 -4.67
N PHE A 135 -4.38 -5.29 -4.89
CA PHE A 135 -4.41 -3.99 -5.60
C PHE A 135 -4.95 -4.14 -7.04
N ALA A 136 -4.58 -5.22 -7.72
CA ALA A 136 -5.04 -5.49 -9.07
C ALA A 136 -6.57 -5.69 -9.11
N HIS A 137 -7.13 -6.46 -8.16
CA HIS A 137 -8.57 -6.66 -8.08
C HIS A 137 -9.31 -5.36 -7.74
N ALA A 138 -8.80 -4.58 -6.78
CA ALA A 138 -9.39 -3.28 -6.45
C ALA A 138 -9.50 -2.39 -7.70
N LYS A 139 -8.44 -2.33 -8.50
CA LYS A 139 -8.40 -1.56 -9.74
C LYS A 139 -9.32 -2.13 -10.83
N ASP A 140 -9.33 -3.46 -11.02
CA ASP A 140 -10.09 -4.12 -12.07
C ASP A 140 -11.62 -4.06 -11.80
N HIS A 141 -12.00 -4.09 -10.52
CA HIS A 141 -13.40 -4.01 -10.10
C HIS A 141 -13.92 -2.58 -9.94
N TYR A 142 -13.05 -1.59 -9.88
CA TYR A 142 -13.44 -0.20 -9.64
C TYR A 142 -14.26 0.38 -10.79
N VAL A 143 -15.42 0.94 -10.48
CA VAL A 143 -16.33 1.57 -11.46
C VAL A 143 -16.28 3.10 -11.36
N GLY A 144 -16.25 3.65 -10.15
CA GLY A 144 -16.24 5.09 -9.95
C GLY A 144 -16.66 5.52 -8.54
N LYS A 145 -16.63 6.83 -8.30
CA LYS A 145 -17.06 7.46 -7.04
C LYS A 145 -18.42 8.12 -7.23
N PHE A 146 -19.36 7.83 -6.32
CA PHE A 146 -20.74 8.32 -6.36
C PHE A 146 -21.19 8.70 -4.95
N ASP A 147 -22.11 9.67 -4.87
CA ASP A 147 -22.64 10.14 -3.59
C ASP A 147 -23.54 9.11 -2.90
N SER A 148 -24.14 8.20 -3.67
CA SER A 148 -25.04 7.15 -3.17
C SER A 148 -25.29 6.06 -4.21
N GLU A 149 -25.84 4.91 -3.77
CA GLU A 149 -26.33 3.84 -4.65
C GLU A 149 -27.35 4.36 -5.67
N GLU A 150 -28.24 5.27 -5.26
CA GLU A 150 -29.24 5.88 -6.13
C GLU A 150 -28.59 6.78 -7.20
N ALA A 151 -27.55 7.55 -6.84
CA ALA A 151 -26.80 8.37 -7.79
C ALA A 151 -26.09 7.49 -8.85
N PHE A 152 -25.57 6.34 -8.45
CA PHE A 152 -25.02 5.37 -9.38
C PHE A 152 -26.11 4.77 -10.29
N ALA A 153 -27.28 4.43 -9.75
CA ALA A 153 -28.38 3.91 -10.54
C ALA A 153 -28.89 4.94 -11.59
N ASP A 154 -28.96 6.22 -11.21
CA ASP A 154 -29.27 7.32 -12.14
C ASP A 154 -28.22 7.43 -13.25
N TYR A 155 -26.93 7.34 -12.89
CA TYR A 155 -25.84 7.31 -13.86
C TYR A 155 -25.97 6.14 -14.85
N ILE A 156 -26.18 4.91 -14.37
CA ILE A 156 -26.34 3.72 -15.22
C ILE A 156 -27.54 3.89 -16.18
N ILE A 157 -28.65 4.40 -15.67
CA ILE A 157 -29.85 4.64 -16.50
C ILE A 157 -29.55 5.70 -17.56
N SER A 158 -28.93 6.81 -17.20
CA SER A 158 -28.65 7.90 -18.13
C SER A 158 -27.63 7.54 -19.21
N GLU A 159 -26.64 6.68 -18.90
CA GLU A 159 -25.62 6.25 -19.86
C GLU A 159 -26.05 5.07 -20.74
N CYS A 160 -26.86 4.15 -20.19
CA CYS A 160 -27.19 2.90 -20.89
C CYS A 160 -28.59 2.87 -21.51
N TYR A 161 -29.52 3.74 -21.06
CA TYR A 161 -30.92 3.68 -21.44
C TYR A 161 -31.46 5.07 -21.78
N ASP A 162 -32.37 5.12 -22.79
CA ASP A 162 -33.18 6.31 -23.08
C ASP A 162 -34.59 6.07 -22.52
N LEU A 163 -34.76 6.40 -21.21
CA LEU A 163 -36.02 6.21 -20.51
C LEU A 163 -37.20 6.92 -21.17
N ASP A 164 -36.95 8.11 -21.72
CA ASP A 164 -38.02 8.88 -22.39
C ASP A 164 -38.48 8.21 -23.67
N SER A 165 -37.57 7.63 -24.44
CA SER A 165 -37.90 6.84 -25.61
C SER A 165 -38.59 5.51 -25.27
N MET A 166 -38.19 4.89 -24.15
CA MET A 166 -38.73 3.59 -23.71
C MET A 166 -40.09 3.70 -23.01
N MET A 167 -40.25 4.69 -22.15
CA MET A 167 -41.39 4.82 -21.25
C MET A 167 -42.29 6.04 -21.51
N GLY A 168 -41.81 7.01 -22.31
CA GLY A 168 -42.50 8.28 -22.53
C GLY A 168 -42.75 9.02 -21.21
N ASN A 169 -43.96 9.55 -21.02
CA ASN A 169 -44.29 10.29 -19.79
C ASN A 169 -44.23 9.44 -18.50
N LEU A 170 -44.08 8.11 -18.61
CA LEU A 170 -43.90 7.24 -17.42
C LEU A 170 -42.49 7.26 -16.89
N SER A 171 -41.52 7.80 -17.62
CA SER A 171 -40.14 7.98 -17.12
C SER A 171 -40.07 8.76 -15.80
N PHE A 172 -40.98 9.73 -15.59
CA PHE A 172 -41.09 10.47 -14.33
C PHE A 172 -41.48 9.62 -13.10
N TYR A 173 -41.99 8.40 -13.31
CA TYR A 173 -42.37 7.47 -12.25
C TYR A 173 -41.36 6.34 -12.08
N PHE A 174 -40.19 6.41 -12.72
CA PHE A 174 -39.14 5.44 -12.53
C PHE A 174 -38.59 5.48 -11.10
N ASP A 175 -38.54 4.33 -10.44
CA ASP A 175 -38.12 4.17 -9.06
C ASP A 175 -36.63 3.85 -9.01
N TYR A 176 -35.80 4.89 -8.98
CA TYR A 176 -34.33 4.77 -8.91
C TYR A 176 -33.85 4.08 -7.65
N GLU A 177 -34.50 4.32 -6.49
CA GLU A 177 -34.16 3.65 -5.23
C GLU A 177 -34.35 2.14 -5.31
N ARG A 178 -35.43 1.70 -5.90
CA ARG A 178 -35.67 0.28 -6.11
C ARG A 178 -34.71 -0.34 -7.10
N TYR A 179 -34.43 0.35 -8.19
CA TYR A 179 -33.46 -0.10 -9.18
C TYR A 179 -32.04 -0.18 -8.61
N ALA A 180 -31.62 0.81 -7.83
CA ALA A 180 -30.35 0.78 -7.09
C ALA A 180 -30.26 -0.45 -6.19
N ARG A 181 -31.30 -0.70 -5.38
CA ARG A 181 -31.34 -1.89 -4.51
C ARG A 181 -31.16 -3.20 -5.28
N ASP A 182 -31.80 -3.32 -6.45
CA ASP A 182 -31.66 -4.52 -7.29
C ASP A 182 -30.22 -4.66 -7.84
N LEU A 183 -29.57 -3.56 -8.28
CA LEU A 183 -28.18 -3.54 -8.74
C LEU A 183 -27.20 -3.96 -7.65
N PHE A 184 -27.36 -3.42 -6.44
CA PHE A 184 -26.45 -3.68 -5.31
C PHE A 184 -26.77 -4.99 -4.54
N MET A 185 -27.81 -5.73 -4.95
CA MET A 185 -28.02 -7.09 -4.44
C MET A 185 -27.00 -8.11 -4.95
N THR A 186 -26.52 -7.95 -6.19
CA THR A 186 -25.70 -8.97 -6.86
C THR A 186 -24.56 -8.41 -7.70
N ASP A 187 -24.79 -7.30 -8.39
CA ASP A 187 -23.91 -6.88 -9.48
C ASP A 187 -22.84 -5.89 -9.05
N TYR A 188 -23.10 -5.12 -8.00
CA TYR A 188 -22.20 -4.07 -7.50
C TYR A 188 -22.11 -4.05 -5.99
N THR A 189 -21.02 -3.49 -5.47
CA THR A 189 -20.82 -3.20 -4.06
C THR A 189 -20.52 -1.71 -3.90
N PHE A 190 -21.12 -1.07 -2.86
CA PHE A 190 -20.91 0.34 -2.53
C PHE A 190 -20.14 0.45 -1.23
N CYS A 191 -18.98 1.11 -1.27
CA CYS A 191 -18.07 1.25 -0.14
C CYS A 191 -17.53 2.67 -0.08
N ASP A 192 -17.87 3.38 0.97
CA ASP A 192 -17.36 4.74 1.26
C ASP A 192 -17.37 5.67 0.03
N GLY A 193 -18.46 5.66 -0.72
CA GLY A 193 -18.62 6.45 -1.94
C GLY A 193 -18.05 5.81 -3.21
N HIS A 194 -17.36 4.68 -3.12
CA HIS A 194 -16.81 3.94 -4.25
C HIS A 194 -17.72 2.80 -4.67
N VAL A 195 -17.86 2.58 -5.96
CA VAL A 195 -18.62 1.48 -6.54
C VAL A 195 -17.67 0.50 -7.19
N PHE A 196 -17.86 -0.78 -6.88
CA PHE A 196 -17.11 -1.90 -7.44
C PHE A 196 -18.07 -2.90 -8.11
N ASN A 197 -17.68 -3.48 -9.24
CA ASN A 197 -18.44 -4.57 -9.84
C ASN A 197 -18.07 -5.91 -9.15
N ASN A 198 -19.00 -6.86 -9.15
CA ASN A 198 -18.84 -8.15 -8.45
C ASN A 198 -18.49 -9.31 -9.41
N TYR A 199 -18.04 -9.04 -10.67
CA TYR A 199 -17.78 -10.06 -11.70
C TYR A 199 -16.54 -9.79 -12.52
#